data_db69daadc408ebc1627b725b30b3a853
#
_entry.id   db69daadc408ebc1627b725b30b3a853
#
_cell.length_a   1.000
_cell.length_b   1.000
_cell.length_c   1.000
_cell.angle_alpha   90.00
_cell.angle_beta   90.00
_cell.angle_gamma   90.00
#
_symmetry.space_group_name_H-M   'P 1'
#
loop_
_entity.id
_entity.type
_entity.pdbx_description
1 polymer ?
#
loop_
_entity_poly.entity_id
_entity_poly.type
_entity_poly.pdbx_seq_one_letter_code
_entity_poly.pdbx_strand_id
1 'polypeptide(L)'
;MVKVLVSDSLPAEGLEILTREKSIKVDDRPGMSVDELKAAIGEYDGIVIRSGTKLTAEVLKEAKNLKAIARAGVGVDNVDVPTATQLGIVVMNTPDANTISTAELTMALLLALARKIHAASASLKGGQWDRKSFKGTQLAGKTLGVIGLGRIGTAVALRALGFEMKVIGYDPFFAGSK
;
A
#
# COMPACT_ATOMS: atom_id res chain seq x y z
N MET A 1 0.85 -26.50 17.21
CA MET A 1 0.42 -25.10 17.26
C MET A 1 1.30 -24.35 16.28
N VAL A 2 0.71 -23.64 15.32
CA VAL A 2 1.45 -22.89 14.29
C VAL A 2 2.02 -21.62 14.93
N LYS A 3 3.32 -21.38 14.77
CA LYS A 3 3.98 -20.16 15.28
C LYS A 3 4.02 -19.10 14.18
N VAL A 4 3.47 -17.91 14.46
CA VAL A 4 3.45 -16.79 13.53
C VAL A 4 4.15 -15.58 14.14
N LEU A 5 5.17 -15.09 13.45
CA LEU A 5 5.87 -13.84 13.79
C LEU A 5 5.14 -12.66 13.13
N VAL A 6 4.89 -11.60 13.87
CA VAL A 6 4.47 -10.29 13.34
C VAL A 6 5.65 -9.34 13.52
N SER A 7 6.34 -9.00 12.43
CA SER A 7 7.59 -8.24 12.49
C SER A 7 7.45 -6.76 12.11
N ASP A 8 6.26 -6.37 11.68
CA ASP A 8 5.89 -4.96 11.48
C ASP A 8 4.63 -4.62 12.29
N SER A 9 4.52 -3.39 12.75
CA SER A 9 3.37 -2.95 13.53
C SER A 9 2.06 -3.11 12.75
N LEU A 10 1.13 -3.86 13.29
CA LEU A 10 -0.24 -4.03 12.79
C LEU A 10 -1.23 -3.24 13.66
N PRO A 11 -2.37 -2.79 13.08
CA PRO A 11 -3.50 -2.31 13.87
C PRO A 11 -3.98 -3.38 14.85
N ALA A 12 -4.52 -2.96 16.01
CA ALA A 12 -5.00 -3.88 17.04
C ALA A 12 -6.03 -4.88 16.52
N GLU A 13 -6.92 -4.42 15.64
CA GLU A 13 -7.94 -5.26 15.00
C GLU A 13 -7.32 -6.38 14.15
N GLY A 14 -6.19 -6.12 13.49
CA GLY A 14 -5.47 -7.11 12.70
C GLY A 14 -4.80 -8.17 13.57
N LEU A 15 -4.19 -7.76 14.70
CA LEU A 15 -3.62 -8.68 15.69
C LEU A 15 -4.70 -9.52 16.35
N GLU A 16 -5.85 -8.93 16.67
CA GLU A 16 -6.97 -9.62 17.29
C GLU A 16 -7.51 -10.76 16.43
N ILE A 17 -7.58 -10.58 15.11
CA ILE A 17 -8.00 -11.62 14.17
C ILE A 17 -7.06 -12.84 14.27
N LEU A 18 -5.74 -12.61 14.30
CA LEU A 18 -4.75 -13.67 14.40
C LEU A 18 -4.79 -14.37 15.76
N THR A 19 -4.96 -13.62 16.85
CA THR A 19 -4.93 -14.16 18.22
C THR A 19 -6.22 -14.88 18.62
N ARG A 20 -7.35 -14.62 17.95
CA ARG A 20 -8.60 -15.38 18.12
C ARG A 20 -8.48 -16.83 17.67
N GLU A 21 -7.57 -17.11 16.73
CA GLU A 21 -7.37 -18.47 16.23
C GLU A 21 -6.50 -19.28 17.20
N LYS A 22 -7.12 -20.18 17.95
CA LYS A 22 -6.47 -20.98 19.03
C LYS A 22 -5.35 -21.90 18.54
N SER A 23 -5.33 -22.23 17.24
CA SER A 23 -4.30 -23.05 16.62
C SER A 23 -3.01 -22.28 16.32
N ILE A 24 -3.07 -20.92 16.38
CA ILE A 24 -1.96 -20.04 16.09
C ILE A 24 -1.39 -19.44 17.39
N LYS A 25 -0.09 -19.52 17.53
CA LYS A 25 0.67 -18.76 18.53
C LYS A 25 1.30 -17.55 17.84
N VAL A 26 0.82 -16.37 18.15
CA VAL A 26 1.33 -15.08 17.62
C VAL A 26 2.46 -14.59 18.52
N ASP A 27 3.55 -14.18 17.89
CA ASP A 27 4.67 -13.48 18.52
C ASP A 27 4.78 -12.09 17.84
N ASP A 28 4.36 -11.05 18.55
CA ASP A 28 4.33 -9.67 18.04
C ASP A 28 5.64 -8.95 18.42
N ARG A 29 6.54 -8.80 17.45
CA ARG A 29 7.88 -8.24 17.62
C ARG A 29 8.20 -7.22 16.52
N PRO A 30 7.50 -6.10 16.46
CA PRO A 30 7.75 -5.09 15.42
C PRO A 30 9.10 -4.41 15.62
N GLY A 31 9.75 -4.06 14.49
CA GLY A 31 10.98 -3.29 14.49
C GLY A 31 12.26 -4.10 14.73
N MET A 32 12.23 -5.41 14.49
CA MET A 32 13.42 -6.24 14.54
C MET A 32 14.47 -5.78 13.53
N SER A 33 15.73 -5.78 13.94
CA SER A 33 16.87 -5.64 13.02
C SER A 33 16.99 -6.86 12.10
N VAL A 34 17.75 -6.71 11.01
CA VAL A 34 17.96 -7.82 10.07
C VAL A 34 18.62 -9.02 10.75
N ASP A 35 19.57 -8.78 11.66
CA ASP A 35 20.29 -9.86 12.36
C ASP A 35 19.39 -10.57 13.37
N GLU A 36 18.57 -9.86 14.11
CA GLU A 36 17.55 -10.44 15.00
C GLU A 36 16.54 -11.28 14.23
N LEU A 37 16.11 -10.75 13.07
CA LEU A 37 15.17 -11.48 12.20
C LEU A 37 15.79 -12.77 11.67
N LYS A 38 17.05 -12.73 11.17
CA LYS A 38 17.78 -13.92 10.72
C LYS A 38 17.92 -14.97 11.83
N ALA A 39 18.21 -14.53 13.04
CA ALA A 39 18.38 -15.44 14.18
C ALA A 39 17.06 -16.11 14.61
N ALA A 40 15.93 -15.43 14.43
CA ALA A 40 14.65 -15.89 14.96
C ALA A 40 13.76 -16.59 13.91
N ILE A 41 13.81 -16.19 12.63
CA ILE A 41 12.82 -16.56 11.61
C ILE A 41 12.67 -18.07 11.41
N GLY A 42 13.74 -18.82 11.65
CA GLY A 42 13.74 -20.30 11.52
C GLY A 42 12.84 -21.03 12.50
N GLU A 43 12.35 -20.35 13.56
CA GLU A 43 11.44 -20.93 14.56
C GLU A 43 9.96 -20.82 14.21
N TYR A 44 9.62 -20.06 13.16
CA TYR A 44 8.24 -19.72 12.80
C TYR A 44 7.76 -20.48 11.57
N ASP A 45 6.48 -20.83 11.58
CA ASP A 45 5.77 -21.42 10.44
C ASP A 45 5.22 -20.36 9.50
N GLY A 46 4.94 -19.16 9.99
CA GLY A 46 4.43 -18.03 9.24
C GLY A 46 5.01 -16.71 9.71
N ILE A 47 5.04 -15.72 8.82
CA ILE A 47 5.41 -14.35 9.16
C ILE A 47 4.43 -13.37 8.53
N VAL A 48 4.03 -12.37 9.31
CA VAL A 48 3.23 -11.23 8.83
C VAL A 48 4.12 -9.99 8.83
N ILE A 49 4.18 -9.34 7.67
CA ILE A 49 5.00 -8.15 7.44
C ILE A 49 4.19 -7.03 6.83
N ARG A 50 4.75 -5.82 6.84
CA ARG A 50 4.33 -4.69 6.02
C ARG A 50 5.51 -4.21 5.16
N SER A 51 5.75 -2.91 5.10
CA SER A 51 6.84 -2.32 4.29
C SER A 51 8.16 -2.16 5.03
N GLY A 52 8.17 -2.25 6.36
CA GLY A 52 9.37 -2.06 7.18
C GLY A 52 10.32 -3.25 7.13
N THR A 53 9.79 -4.47 7.21
CA THR A 53 10.56 -5.70 7.17
C THR A 53 10.94 -6.08 5.75
N LYS A 54 12.21 -6.42 5.53
CA LYS A 54 12.74 -6.91 4.25
C LYS A 54 13.10 -8.39 4.36
N LEU A 55 12.46 -9.22 3.56
CA LEU A 55 12.74 -10.65 3.44
C LEU A 55 13.60 -10.90 2.21
N THR A 56 14.90 -10.64 2.37
CA THR A 56 15.92 -10.89 1.33
C THR A 56 16.22 -12.38 1.21
N ALA A 57 16.90 -12.80 0.14
CA ALA A 57 17.37 -14.18 -0.04
C ALA A 57 18.19 -14.69 1.18
N GLU A 58 18.98 -13.82 1.80
CA GLU A 58 19.79 -14.18 2.98
C GLU A 58 18.89 -14.46 4.20
N VAL A 59 17.85 -13.65 4.44
CA VAL A 59 16.91 -13.88 5.54
C VAL A 59 16.12 -15.16 5.30
N LEU A 60 15.62 -15.36 4.07
CA LEU A 60 14.82 -16.52 3.72
C LEU A 60 15.57 -17.85 3.81
N LYS A 61 16.89 -17.87 3.58
CA LYS A 61 17.72 -19.06 3.77
C LYS A 61 17.77 -19.56 5.22
N GLU A 62 17.57 -18.67 6.19
CA GLU A 62 17.49 -19.03 7.62
C GLU A 62 16.08 -19.47 8.03
N ALA A 63 15.08 -19.27 7.19
CA ALA A 63 13.66 -19.53 7.48
C ALA A 63 13.29 -21.02 7.30
N LYS A 64 13.95 -21.92 8.04
CA LYS A 64 13.88 -23.38 7.85
C LYS A 64 12.49 -24.01 8.00
N ASN A 65 11.63 -23.41 8.83
CA ASN A 65 10.28 -23.93 9.09
C ASN A 65 9.18 -23.10 8.41
N LEU A 66 9.55 -21.96 7.78
CA LEU A 66 8.60 -21.01 7.25
C LEU A 66 7.83 -21.60 6.05
N LYS A 67 6.51 -21.53 6.10
CA LYS A 67 5.59 -22.01 5.06
C LYS A 67 4.87 -20.89 4.35
N ALA A 68 4.66 -19.76 5.04
CA ALA A 68 3.88 -18.66 4.52
C ALA A 68 4.42 -17.29 4.96
N ILE A 69 4.39 -16.35 4.02
CA ILE A 69 4.64 -14.93 4.23
C ILE A 69 3.36 -14.18 3.87
N ALA A 70 2.79 -13.44 4.82
CA ALA A 70 1.65 -12.58 4.57
C ALA A 70 2.07 -11.10 4.64
N ARG A 71 2.01 -10.38 3.53
CA ARG A 71 2.26 -8.95 3.51
C ARG A 71 0.95 -8.18 3.61
N ALA A 72 0.76 -7.48 4.72
CA ALA A 72 -0.35 -6.54 4.87
C ALA A 72 -0.08 -5.27 4.05
N GLY A 73 -0.26 -5.39 2.73
CA GLY A 73 -0.02 -4.34 1.73
C GLY A 73 -0.13 -4.86 0.31
N VAL A 74 -0.07 -3.97 -0.67
CA VAL A 74 -0.33 -4.29 -2.09
C VAL A 74 0.89 -4.87 -2.80
N GLY A 75 2.04 -4.19 -2.72
CA GLY A 75 3.26 -4.66 -3.36
C GLY A 75 3.92 -5.80 -2.57
N VAL A 76 4.89 -6.47 -3.17
CA VAL A 76 5.75 -7.49 -2.52
C VAL A 76 7.23 -7.23 -2.79
N ASP A 77 7.57 -6.00 -3.08
CA ASP A 77 8.90 -5.51 -3.44
C ASP A 77 9.95 -5.68 -2.32
N ASN A 78 9.50 -5.82 -1.08
CA ASN A 78 10.34 -6.10 0.08
C ASN A 78 10.49 -7.60 0.39
N VAL A 79 9.99 -8.49 -0.48
CA VAL A 79 10.13 -9.96 -0.38
C VAL A 79 10.84 -10.49 -1.61
N ASP A 80 11.89 -11.26 -1.44
CA ASP A 80 12.52 -12.03 -2.52
C ASP A 80 11.62 -13.21 -2.91
N VAL A 81 10.61 -12.93 -3.75
CA VAL A 81 9.62 -13.91 -4.18
C VAL A 81 10.27 -15.09 -4.93
N PRO A 82 11.27 -14.90 -5.82
CA PRO A 82 11.96 -16.02 -6.44
C PRO A 82 12.59 -16.99 -5.42
N THR A 83 13.30 -16.47 -4.43
CA THR A 83 13.89 -17.29 -3.36
C THR A 83 12.80 -17.96 -2.51
N ALA A 84 11.74 -17.25 -2.12
CA ALA A 84 10.61 -17.84 -1.39
C ALA A 84 9.99 -19.01 -2.16
N THR A 85 9.79 -18.85 -3.47
CA THR A 85 9.23 -19.90 -4.34
C THR A 85 10.14 -21.13 -4.39
N GLN A 86 11.47 -20.93 -4.53
CA GLN A 86 12.44 -22.05 -4.52
C GLN A 86 12.44 -22.81 -3.21
N LEU A 87 12.17 -22.13 -2.09
CA LEU A 87 12.08 -22.73 -0.75
C LEU A 87 10.68 -23.31 -0.44
N GLY A 88 9.72 -23.23 -1.37
CA GLY A 88 8.34 -23.71 -1.18
C GLY A 88 7.52 -22.84 -0.23
N ILE A 89 7.90 -21.59 -0.02
CA ILE A 89 7.21 -20.64 0.87
C ILE A 89 6.16 -19.88 0.08
N VAL A 90 4.91 -19.90 0.52
CA VAL A 90 3.79 -19.16 -0.08
C VAL A 90 3.89 -17.68 0.28
N VAL A 91 3.84 -16.79 -0.70
CA VAL A 91 3.80 -15.33 -0.49
C VAL A 91 2.41 -14.82 -0.80
N MET A 92 1.78 -14.17 0.16
CA MET A 92 0.44 -13.59 0.06
C MET A 92 0.50 -12.08 0.32
N ASN A 93 -0.41 -11.36 -0.33
CA ASN A 93 -0.57 -9.91 -0.14
C ASN A 93 -2.05 -9.51 -0.07
N THR A 94 -2.31 -8.22 0.17
CA THR A 94 -3.67 -7.64 0.19
C THR A 94 -3.84 -6.65 -0.98
N PRO A 95 -4.06 -7.15 -2.22
CA PRO A 95 -3.89 -6.35 -3.44
C PRO A 95 -4.90 -5.22 -3.63
N ASP A 96 -6.04 -5.25 -2.93
CA ASP A 96 -7.10 -4.25 -3.07
C ASP A 96 -7.22 -3.29 -1.86
N ALA A 97 -6.45 -3.54 -0.80
CA ALA A 97 -6.65 -2.92 0.51
C ALA A 97 -6.56 -1.38 0.50
N ASN A 98 -5.76 -0.78 -0.38
CA ASN A 98 -5.57 0.67 -0.45
C ASN A 98 -6.06 1.29 -1.77
N THR A 99 -6.71 0.53 -2.65
CA THR A 99 -7.11 1.03 -3.97
C THR A 99 -7.97 2.28 -3.87
N ILE A 100 -9.00 2.25 -3.04
CA ILE A 100 -9.94 3.36 -2.89
C ILE A 100 -9.28 4.53 -2.19
N SER A 101 -8.62 4.32 -1.05
CA SER A 101 -7.98 5.39 -0.28
C SER A 101 -6.89 6.10 -1.07
N THR A 102 -6.10 5.37 -1.87
CA THR A 102 -5.07 5.95 -2.73
C THR A 102 -5.70 6.77 -3.87
N ALA A 103 -6.77 6.27 -4.49
CA ALA A 103 -7.50 7.02 -5.52
C ALA A 103 -8.14 8.31 -4.95
N GLU A 104 -8.69 8.25 -3.75
CA GLU A 104 -9.25 9.41 -3.06
C GLU A 104 -8.18 10.45 -2.72
N LEU A 105 -7.04 10.02 -2.19
CA LEU A 105 -5.90 10.91 -1.93
C LEU A 105 -5.41 11.56 -3.22
N THR A 106 -5.35 10.83 -4.34
CA THR A 106 -4.96 11.36 -5.64
C THR A 106 -5.90 12.47 -6.07
N MET A 107 -7.22 12.27 -5.97
CA MET A 107 -8.20 13.27 -6.30
C MET A 107 -8.17 14.48 -5.34
N ALA A 108 -7.95 14.23 -4.05
CA ALA A 108 -7.80 15.29 -3.06
C ALA A 108 -6.59 16.19 -3.36
N LEU A 109 -5.44 15.61 -3.71
CA LEU A 109 -4.24 16.35 -4.10
C LEU A 109 -4.45 17.12 -5.42
N LEU A 110 -5.09 16.51 -6.40
CA LEU A 110 -5.42 17.16 -7.67
C LEU A 110 -6.30 18.40 -7.43
N LEU A 111 -7.35 18.27 -6.63
CA LEU A 111 -8.23 19.37 -6.25
C LEU A 111 -7.50 20.44 -5.44
N ALA A 112 -6.68 20.04 -4.46
CA ALA A 112 -5.90 20.96 -3.64
C ALA A 112 -4.94 21.79 -4.49
N LEU A 113 -4.29 21.17 -5.48
CA LEU A 113 -3.41 21.84 -6.43
C LEU A 113 -4.21 22.79 -7.36
N ALA A 114 -5.24 22.28 -8.03
CA ALA A 114 -6.04 23.05 -8.98
C ALA A 114 -6.71 24.28 -8.34
N ARG A 115 -7.12 24.17 -7.08
CA ARG A 115 -7.81 25.23 -6.33
C ARG A 115 -6.88 26.02 -5.41
N LYS A 116 -5.56 25.75 -5.43
CA LYS A 116 -4.54 26.40 -4.57
C LYS A 116 -4.88 26.37 -3.07
N ILE A 117 -5.50 25.29 -2.61
CA ILE A 117 -6.07 25.20 -1.24
C ILE A 117 -4.99 25.42 -0.18
N HIS A 118 -3.82 24.80 -0.34
CA HIS A 118 -2.72 24.89 0.64
C HIS A 118 -2.26 26.34 0.83
N ALA A 119 -1.95 27.03 -0.28
CA ALA A 119 -1.46 28.40 -0.23
C ALA A 119 -2.53 29.39 0.29
N ALA A 120 -3.79 29.22 -0.12
CA ALA A 120 -4.90 30.03 0.37
C ALA A 120 -5.12 29.85 1.88
N SER A 121 -5.06 28.60 2.37
CA SER A 121 -5.19 28.31 3.79
C SER A 121 -4.05 28.92 4.61
N ALA A 122 -2.81 28.81 4.12
CA ALA A 122 -1.65 29.40 4.79
C ALA A 122 -1.75 30.94 4.88
N SER A 123 -2.14 31.61 3.79
CA SER A 123 -2.36 33.06 3.74
C SER A 123 -3.43 33.50 4.72
N LEU A 124 -4.58 32.80 4.75
CA LEU A 124 -5.66 33.14 5.67
C LEU A 124 -5.27 32.92 7.14
N LYS A 125 -4.57 31.85 7.46
CA LYS A 125 -4.01 31.60 8.81
C LYS A 125 -2.99 32.64 9.22
N GLY A 126 -2.26 33.22 8.25
CA GLY A 126 -1.35 34.34 8.45
C GLY A 126 -2.06 35.71 8.55
N GLY A 127 -3.40 35.73 8.67
CA GLY A 127 -4.19 36.97 8.82
C GLY A 127 -4.40 37.75 7.52
N GLN A 128 -4.08 37.19 6.35
CA GLN A 128 -4.23 37.86 5.07
C GLN A 128 -5.51 37.42 4.35
N TRP A 129 -6.28 38.37 3.87
CA TRP A 129 -7.48 38.16 3.06
C TRP A 129 -7.19 38.44 1.58
N ASP A 130 -6.42 37.54 0.92
CA ASP A 130 -6.04 37.71 -0.48
C ASP A 130 -6.85 36.75 -1.37
N ARG A 131 -7.90 37.26 -1.97
CA ARG A 131 -8.77 36.52 -2.90
C ARG A 131 -8.21 36.45 -4.34
N LYS A 132 -7.39 37.41 -4.73
CA LYS A 132 -6.96 37.57 -6.12
C LYS A 132 -5.83 36.59 -6.48
N SER A 133 -4.87 36.41 -5.59
CA SER A 133 -3.70 35.52 -5.81
C SER A 133 -4.06 34.06 -5.85
N PHE A 134 -5.20 33.65 -5.26
CA PHE A 134 -5.61 32.26 -5.17
C PHE A 134 -6.71 31.86 -6.18
N LYS A 135 -6.79 32.57 -7.30
CA LYS A 135 -7.64 32.15 -8.42
C LYS A 135 -7.17 30.77 -8.91
N GLY A 136 -8.02 29.77 -8.74
CA GLY A 136 -7.73 28.40 -9.15
C GLY A 136 -8.31 28.04 -10.51
N THR A 137 -8.17 26.77 -10.87
CA THR A 137 -8.71 26.17 -12.10
C THR A 137 -9.84 25.21 -11.75
N GLN A 138 -10.93 25.27 -12.49
CA GLN A 138 -12.02 24.29 -12.44
C GLN A 138 -11.61 23.02 -13.19
N LEU A 139 -11.97 21.82 -12.69
CA LEU A 139 -11.65 20.56 -13.34
C LEU A 139 -12.65 20.17 -14.43
N ALA A 140 -13.92 20.53 -14.29
CA ALA A 140 -14.95 20.19 -15.28
C ALA A 140 -14.54 20.64 -16.69
N GLY A 141 -14.70 19.76 -17.65
CA GLY A 141 -14.31 19.94 -19.05
C GLY A 141 -12.81 19.83 -19.33
N LYS A 142 -11.95 19.65 -18.31
CA LYS A 142 -10.51 19.40 -18.48
C LYS A 142 -10.25 17.94 -18.84
N THR A 143 -9.09 17.67 -19.42
CA THR A 143 -8.65 16.32 -19.74
C THR A 143 -7.65 15.84 -18.69
N LEU A 144 -7.89 14.66 -18.11
CA LEU A 144 -6.96 13.94 -17.25
C LEU A 144 -6.29 12.81 -18.05
N GLY A 145 -4.97 12.83 -18.11
CA GLY A 145 -4.18 11.70 -18.60
C GLY A 145 -3.86 10.74 -17.45
N VAL A 146 -4.17 9.45 -17.62
CA VAL A 146 -3.85 8.41 -16.66
C VAL A 146 -2.85 7.45 -17.28
N ILE A 147 -1.66 7.35 -16.70
CA ILE A 147 -0.61 6.39 -17.08
C ILE A 147 -0.66 5.23 -16.08
N GLY A 148 -1.01 4.04 -16.55
CA GLY A 148 -1.31 2.86 -15.75
C GLY A 148 -2.80 2.76 -15.41
N LEU A 149 -3.51 1.81 -16.06
CA LEU A 149 -4.94 1.53 -15.86
C LEU A 149 -5.16 0.28 -15.00
N GLY A 150 -4.27 0.05 -14.04
CA GLY A 150 -4.47 -0.93 -12.99
C GLY A 150 -5.60 -0.53 -12.03
N ARG A 151 -5.69 -1.20 -10.88
CA ARG A 151 -6.77 -0.96 -9.88
C ARG A 151 -6.90 0.51 -9.48
N ILE A 152 -5.79 1.15 -9.10
CA ILE A 152 -5.78 2.55 -8.63
C ILE A 152 -6.06 3.50 -9.80
N GLY A 153 -5.36 3.35 -10.92
CA GLY A 153 -5.56 4.23 -12.08
C GLY A 153 -6.99 4.21 -12.59
N THR A 154 -7.61 3.02 -12.67
CA THR A 154 -9.03 2.88 -13.02
C THR A 154 -9.95 3.56 -11.99
N ALA A 155 -9.66 3.40 -10.69
CA ALA A 155 -10.45 4.04 -9.64
C ALA A 155 -10.33 5.58 -9.67
N VAL A 156 -9.17 6.13 -10.03
CA VAL A 156 -8.96 7.57 -10.25
C VAL A 156 -9.73 8.03 -11.48
N ALA A 157 -9.63 7.28 -12.60
CA ALA A 157 -10.33 7.60 -13.85
C ALA A 157 -11.85 7.72 -13.64
N LEU A 158 -12.45 6.75 -12.95
CA LEU A 158 -13.89 6.77 -12.63
C LEU A 158 -14.29 8.00 -11.81
N ARG A 159 -13.48 8.39 -10.83
CA ARG A 159 -13.72 9.59 -10.02
C ARG A 159 -13.58 10.87 -10.84
N ALA A 160 -12.60 10.92 -11.73
CA ALA A 160 -12.42 12.07 -12.62
C ALA A 160 -13.61 12.28 -13.57
N LEU A 161 -14.23 11.19 -14.05
CA LEU A 161 -15.48 11.28 -14.83
C LEU A 161 -16.61 11.90 -13.99
N GLY A 162 -16.71 11.60 -12.69
CA GLY A 162 -17.66 12.25 -11.77
C GLY A 162 -17.42 13.75 -11.59
N PHE A 163 -16.20 14.24 -11.87
CA PHE A 163 -15.86 15.68 -11.95
C PHE A 163 -16.06 16.26 -13.35
N GLU A 164 -16.77 15.58 -14.22
CA GLU A 164 -17.02 16.01 -15.62
C GLU A 164 -15.74 16.23 -16.43
N MET A 165 -14.67 15.52 -16.07
CA MET A 165 -13.41 15.53 -16.82
C MET A 165 -13.49 14.57 -18.01
N LYS A 166 -12.74 14.89 -19.06
CA LYS A 166 -12.40 13.90 -20.09
C LYS A 166 -11.23 13.07 -19.58
N VAL A 167 -11.29 11.75 -19.75
CA VAL A 167 -10.19 10.86 -19.32
C VAL A 167 -9.59 10.20 -20.54
N ILE A 168 -8.26 10.26 -20.65
CA ILE A 168 -7.47 9.48 -21.59
C ILE A 168 -6.50 8.63 -20.79
N GLY A 169 -6.32 7.36 -21.17
CA GLY A 169 -5.48 6.43 -20.43
C GLY A 169 -4.45 5.75 -21.32
N TYR A 170 -3.32 5.41 -20.74
CA TYR A 170 -2.31 4.55 -21.34
C TYR A 170 -1.90 3.46 -20.37
N ASP A 171 -1.92 2.22 -20.83
CA ASP A 171 -1.39 1.07 -20.10
C ASP A 171 -0.86 0.05 -21.10
N PRO A 172 0.41 -0.37 -21.02
CA PRO A 172 0.99 -1.33 -21.96
C PRO A 172 0.37 -2.73 -21.85
N PHE A 173 -0.29 -3.04 -20.75
CA PHE A 173 -0.95 -4.33 -20.50
C PHE A 173 -2.48 -4.26 -20.62
N PHE A 174 -3.01 -3.11 -21.00
CA PHE A 174 -4.45 -2.95 -21.17
C PHE A 174 -4.92 -3.67 -22.42
N ALA A 175 -5.48 -4.86 -22.24
CA ALA A 175 -6.24 -5.53 -23.30
C ALA A 175 -7.61 -4.84 -23.40
N GLY A 176 -7.67 -3.75 -24.16
CA GLY A 176 -8.93 -3.07 -24.43
C GLY A 176 -9.98 -4.03 -24.97
N SER A 177 -11.20 -3.98 -24.44
CA SER A 177 -12.35 -4.54 -25.13
C SER A 177 -12.47 -3.84 -26.49
N LYS A 178 -12.38 -4.62 -27.56
CA LYS A 178 -12.70 -4.16 -28.92
C LYS A 178 -14.15 -3.74 -29.01
#